data_72d4edc80a162d0e9f1247a303d13989
#
_entry.id   72d4edc80a162d0e9f1247a303d13989
#
_cell.length_a   1.000
_cell.length_b   1.000
_cell.length_c   1.000
_cell.angle_alpha   90.00
_cell.angle_beta   90.00
_cell.angle_gamma   90.00
#
_symmetry.space_group_name_H-M   'P 1'
#
loop_
_entity.id
_entity.type
_entity.pdbx_description
1 polymer ?
#
loop_
_entity_poly.entity_id
_entity_poly.type
_entity_poly.pdbx_seq_one_letter_code
_entity_poly.pdbx_strand_id
1 'polypeptide(L)'
;EPHFQSYLPLKERIDRTRRLYGDQQNLLLMDNNVLASKDLHRIIEDIRSCGFVPGAKYIEPNQYNIAIRNLRLGINDRAYIRKCWKLLKEINDLKSIGEDARTHIYRLREQYGLLHPETCTKDALVKTYKDFAKYFEKKYSKQKGRLRYVDFNQGVDARLFNTERVALLAQIPIRPLRIAFDDVKTEKSYT
;
A
#
# COMPACT_ATOMS: atom_id res chain seq x y z
N GLU A 1 -26.67 -21.36 -0.15
CA GLU A 1 -26.22 -20.52 -1.27
C GLU A 1 -25.32 -19.41 -0.72
N PRO A 2 -24.14 -19.16 -1.31
CA PRO A 2 -23.32 -18.05 -0.89
C PRO A 2 -24.08 -16.76 -1.20
N HIS A 3 -24.46 -16.01 -0.17
CA HIS A 3 -25.02 -14.68 -0.35
C HIS A 3 -23.95 -13.79 -1.00
N PHE A 4 -24.11 -13.49 -2.28
CA PHE A 4 -23.32 -12.47 -2.94
C PHE A 4 -23.56 -11.14 -2.21
N GLN A 5 -22.53 -10.65 -1.55
CA GLN A 5 -22.58 -9.32 -0.98
C GLN A 5 -22.69 -8.32 -2.14
N SER A 6 -23.59 -7.35 -2.00
CA SER A 6 -23.65 -6.23 -2.91
C SER A 6 -22.29 -5.55 -3.02
N TYR A 7 -21.98 -4.98 -4.20
CA TYR A 7 -20.75 -4.24 -4.45
C TYR A 7 -20.50 -3.21 -3.34
N LEU A 8 -19.38 -3.36 -2.65
CA LEU A 8 -18.91 -2.38 -1.68
C LEU A 8 -18.10 -1.31 -2.43
N PRO A 9 -18.37 0.00 -2.23
CA PRO A 9 -17.66 1.06 -2.92
C PRO A 9 -16.13 0.92 -2.79
N LEU A 10 -15.49 0.47 -3.85
CA LEU A 10 -14.06 0.16 -3.86
C LEU A 10 -13.23 1.42 -3.60
N LYS A 11 -13.64 2.54 -4.18
CA LYS A 11 -13.01 3.84 -3.99
C LYS A 11 -12.93 4.24 -2.52
N GLU A 12 -14.01 4.13 -1.77
CA GLU A 12 -14.03 4.47 -0.33
C GLU A 12 -13.05 3.61 0.48
N ARG A 13 -12.94 2.32 0.15
CA ARG A 13 -12.01 1.40 0.81
C ARG A 13 -10.57 1.75 0.49
N ILE A 14 -10.26 2.08 -0.76
CA ILE A 14 -8.93 2.52 -1.19
C ILE A 14 -8.58 3.83 -0.50
N ASP A 15 -9.48 4.81 -0.48
CA ASP A 15 -9.26 6.11 0.15
C ASP A 15 -9.10 6.01 1.67
N ARG A 16 -9.85 5.12 2.33
CA ARG A 16 -9.66 4.82 3.76
C ARG A 16 -8.28 4.22 4.03
N THR A 17 -7.86 3.26 3.23
CA THR A 17 -6.53 2.64 3.33
C THR A 17 -5.43 3.68 3.11
N ARG A 18 -5.58 4.54 2.11
CA ARG A 18 -4.66 5.64 1.79
C ARG A 18 -4.54 6.64 2.95
N ARG A 19 -5.64 7.00 3.59
CA ARG A 19 -5.62 7.88 4.77
C ARG A 19 -4.88 7.28 5.95
N LEU A 20 -5.05 5.99 6.22
CA LEU A 20 -4.45 5.32 7.38
C LEU A 20 -2.99 4.93 7.15
N TYR A 21 -2.66 4.40 5.98
CA TYR A 21 -1.38 3.75 5.72
C TYR A 21 -0.54 4.46 4.65
N GLY A 22 -1.07 5.52 4.05
CA GLY A 22 -0.50 6.16 2.88
C GLY A 22 -0.90 5.44 1.60
N ASP A 23 -0.48 6.01 0.47
CA ASP A 23 -0.75 5.42 -0.84
C ASP A 23 -0.09 4.04 -0.97
N GLN A 24 -0.71 3.14 -1.72
CA GLN A 24 -0.26 1.76 -1.92
C GLN A 24 0.18 1.56 -3.37
N GLN A 25 1.24 0.79 -3.58
CA GLN A 25 1.75 0.54 -4.92
C GLN A 25 0.79 -0.32 -5.75
N ASN A 26 0.29 -1.39 -5.16
CA ASN A 26 -0.53 -2.37 -5.84
C ASN A 26 -1.90 -2.49 -5.19
N LEU A 27 -2.89 -2.87 -5.98
CA LEU A 27 -4.24 -3.18 -5.55
C LEU A 27 -4.49 -4.68 -5.77
N LEU A 28 -4.78 -5.39 -4.68
CA LEU A 28 -5.16 -6.80 -4.71
C LEU A 28 -6.68 -6.90 -4.52
N LEU A 29 -7.37 -7.45 -5.51
CA LEU A 29 -8.79 -7.75 -5.45
C LEU A 29 -8.99 -9.22 -5.07
N MET A 30 -9.70 -9.45 -3.97
CA MET A 30 -9.96 -10.78 -3.41
C MET A 30 -11.33 -11.31 -3.84
N ASP A 31 -11.77 -10.97 -5.05
CA ASP A 31 -13.02 -11.46 -5.61
C ASP A 31 -12.79 -12.73 -6.43
N ASN A 32 -13.74 -13.65 -6.39
CA ASN A 32 -13.64 -14.93 -7.08
C ASN A 32 -13.70 -14.79 -8.61
N ASN A 33 -14.47 -13.81 -9.12
CA ASN A 33 -14.57 -13.58 -10.56
C ASN A 33 -15.07 -12.17 -10.89
N VAL A 34 -14.14 -11.23 -10.95
CA VAL A 34 -14.45 -9.81 -11.22
C VAL A 34 -15.17 -9.64 -12.58
N LEU A 35 -14.85 -10.47 -13.59
CA LEU A 35 -15.49 -10.39 -14.92
C LEU A 35 -16.98 -10.77 -14.91
N ALA A 36 -17.42 -11.56 -13.95
CA ALA A 36 -18.83 -11.93 -13.80
C ALA A 36 -19.66 -10.83 -13.13
N SER A 37 -19.02 -9.82 -12.55
CA SER A 37 -19.71 -8.75 -11.85
C SER A 37 -20.58 -7.91 -12.79
N LYS A 38 -21.81 -7.64 -12.38
CA LYS A 38 -22.70 -6.67 -13.06
C LYS A 38 -22.17 -5.24 -12.95
N ASP A 39 -21.32 -4.97 -11.96
CA ASP A 39 -20.70 -3.67 -11.68
C ASP A 39 -19.31 -3.51 -12.30
N LEU A 40 -18.91 -4.37 -13.26
CA LEU A 40 -17.56 -4.37 -13.83
C LEU A 40 -17.10 -2.98 -14.29
N HIS A 41 -17.96 -2.24 -15.02
CA HIS A 41 -17.65 -0.87 -15.46
C HIS A 41 -17.32 0.05 -14.27
N ARG A 42 -18.12 0.01 -13.23
CA ARG A 42 -17.95 0.82 -12.02
C ARG A 42 -16.68 0.44 -11.27
N ILE A 43 -16.40 -0.87 -11.18
CA ILE A 43 -15.15 -1.37 -10.56
C ILE A 43 -13.93 -0.82 -11.29
N ILE A 44 -13.91 -0.88 -12.63
CA ILE A 44 -12.80 -0.36 -13.45
C ILE A 44 -12.67 1.16 -13.28
N GLU A 45 -13.77 1.90 -13.28
CA GLU A 45 -13.77 3.34 -13.07
C GLU A 45 -13.25 3.73 -11.68
N ASP A 46 -13.68 3.05 -10.64
CA ASP A 46 -13.19 3.25 -9.27
C ASP A 46 -11.67 3.02 -9.18
N ILE A 47 -11.17 1.93 -9.79
CA ILE A 47 -9.75 1.60 -9.84
C ILE A 47 -8.97 2.71 -10.54
N ARG A 48 -9.44 3.17 -11.71
CA ARG A 48 -8.81 4.25 -12.48
C ARG A 48 -8.80 5.57 -11.72
N SER A 49 -9.94 5.95 -11.13
CA SER A 49 -10.09 7.18 -10.34
C SER A 49 -9.17 7.21 -9.12
N CYS A 50 -8.78 6.03 -8.62
CA CYS A 50 -7.80 5.88 -7.55
C CYS A 50 -6.34 5.89 -8.03
N GLY A 51 -6.09 6.16 -9.33
CA GLY A 51 -4.76 6.32 -9.89
C GLY A 51 -4.09 5.01 -10.32
N PHE A 52 -4.85 3.93 -10.51
CA PHE A 52 -4.37 2.68 -11.11
C PHE A 52 -4.67 2.68 -12.60
N VAL A 53 -3.89 3.43 -13.37
CA VAL A 53 -3.94 3.49 -14.82
C VAL A 53 -2.64 2.96 -15.43
N PRO A 54 -2.65 2.45 -16.68
CA PRO A 54 -1.44 1.97 -17.34
C PRO A 54 -0.31 3.01 -17.31
N GLY A 55 0.88 2.59 -16.91
CA GLY A 55 2.05 3.46 -16.78
C GLY A 55 2.11 4.32 -15.51
N ALA A 56 1.06 4.33 -14.67
CA ALA A 56 1.07 5.08 -13.42
C ALA A 56 2.21 4.64 -12.50
N LYS A 57 2.84 5.62 -11.87
CA LYS A 57 3.96 5.39 -10.96
C LYS A 57 3.54 5.64 -9.51
N TYR A 58 4.05 4.80 -8.66
CA TYR A 58 3.95 4.91 -7.21
C TYR A 58 5.28 5.41 -6.65
N ILE A 59 5.21 6.39 -5.77
CA ILE A 59 6.33 6.83 -4.92
C ILE A 59 5.92 6.51 -3.49
N GLU A 60 6.76 5.77 -2.78
CA GLU A 60 6.47 5.38 -1.41
C GLU A 60 6.32 6.62 -0.51
N PRO A 61 5.18 6.79 0.17
CA PRO A 61 5.00 7.92 1.07
C PRO A 61 5.92 7.80 2.29
N ASN A 62 6.29 8.94 2.88
CA ASN A 62 7.09 8.96 4.09
C ASN A 62 6.36 8.25 5.25
N GLN A 63 6.79 7.01 5.53
CA GLN A 63 6.18 6.14 6.52
C GLN A 63 6.31 6.67 7.95
N TYR A 64 7.36 7.45 8.24
CA TYR A 64 7.54 8.09 9.54
C TYR A 64 6.50 9.18 9.77
N ASN A 65 6.26 10.03 8.77
CA ASN A 65 5.23 11.07 8.84
C ASN A 65 3.84 10.47 9.05
N ILE A 66 3.52 9.37 8.35
CA ILE A 66 2.25 8.65 8.51
C ILE A 66 2.12 8.10 9.93
N ALA A 67 3.18 7.45 10.43
CA ALA A 67 3.16 6.86 11.76
C ALA A 67 2.98 7.92 12.86
N ILE A 68 3.70 9.03 12.80
CA ILE A 68 3.55 10.13 13.75
C ILE A 68 2.18 10.79 13.66
N ARG A 69 1.65 11.00 12.43
CA ARG A 69 0.28 11.51 12.26
C ARG A 69 -0.74 10.61 12.95
N ASN A 70 -0.63 9.30 12.77
CA ASN A 70 -1.57 8.34 13.35
C ASN A 70 -1.43 8.26 14.88
N LEU A 71 -0.21 8.40 15.42
CA LEU A 71 0.00 8.56 16.87
C LEU A 71 -0.69 9.81 17.42
N ARG A 72 -0.56 10.95 16.74
CA ARG A 72 -1.24 12.21 17.15
C ARG A 72 -2.75 12.06 17.16
N LEU A 73 -3.30 11.29 16.23
CA LEU A 73 -4.73 10.99 16.13
C LEU A 73 -5.21 9.89 17.09
N GLY A 74 -4.32 9.26 17.85
CA GLY A 74 -4.68 8.15 18.74
C GLY A 74 -5.07 6.86 18.02
N ILE A 75 -4.63 6.70 16.78
CA ILE A 75 -4.95 5.51 15.98
C ILE A 75 -3.95 4.40 16.31
N ASN A 76 -4.40 3.37 17.03
CA ASN A 76 -3.61 2.18 17.36
C ASN A 76 -2.18 2.50 17.86
N ASP A 77 -2.08 3.24 18.96
CA ASP A 77 -0.82 3.75 19.50
C ASP A 77 0.24 2.65 19.62
N ARG A 78 -0.13 1.46 20.14
CA ARG A 78 0.80 0.33 20.30
C ARG A 78 1.48 -0.08 19.00
N ALA A 79 0.72 -0.17 17.90
CA ALA A 79 1.27 -0.56 16.60
C ALA A 79 2.17 0.53 16.03
N TYR A 80 1.76 1.81 16.14
CA TYR A 80 2.52 2.92 15.58
C TYR A 80 3.74 3.31 16.40
N ILE A 81 3.74 3.14 17.72
CA ILE A 81 4.94 3.23 18.55
C ILE A 81 5.98 2.21 18.06
N ARG A 82 5.58 0.94 17.94
CA ARG A 82 6.47 -0.11 17.43
C ARG A 82 6.97 0.18 16.00
N LYS A 83 6.10 0.70 15.13
CA LYS A 83 6.47 1.10 13.77
C LYS A 83 7.49 2.24 13.78
N CYS A 84 7.29 3.29 14.55
CA CYS A 84 8.22 4.40 14.68
C CYS A 84 9.58 3.92 15.21
N TRP A 85 9.59 3.09 16.24
CA TRP A 85 10.82 2.51 16.77
C TRP A 85 11.61 1.74 15.70
N LYS A 86 10.95 0.88 14.91
CA LYS A 86 11.59 0.17 13.80
C LYS A 86 12.17 1.13 12.76
N LEU A 87 11.41 2.14 12.36
CA LEU A 87 11.85 3.14 11.38
C LEU A 87 13.05 3.93 11.89
N LEU A 88 13.09 4.31 13.18
CA LEU A 88 14.23 4.99 13.80
C LEU A 88 15.47 4.09 13.87
N LYS A 89 15.30 2.79 14.08
CA LYS A 89 16.40 1.82 13.99
C LYS A 89 16.91 1.74 12.55
N GLU A 90 16.03 1.53 11.58
CA GLU A 90 16.40 1.44 10.17
C GLU A 90 17.11 2.69 9.65
N ILE A 91 16.67 3.90 10.04
CA ILE A 91 17.30 5.14 9.59
C ILE A 91 18.72 5.27 10.15
N ASN A 92 18.96 4.82 11.39
CA ASN A 92 20.29 4.82 12.00
C ASN A 92 21.25 3.86 11.29
N ASP A 93 20.75 2.74 10.78
CA ASP A 93 21.55 1.69 10.13
C ASP A 93 21.77 1.94 8.63
N LEU A 94 21.18 3.01 8.05
CA LEU A 94 21.35 3.31 6.63
C LEU A 94 22.78 3.72 6.29
N LYS A 95 23.41 3.01 5.34
CA LYS A 95 24.76 3.30 4.86
C LYS A 95 24.91 4.70 4.23
N SER A 96 23.82 5.27 3.72
CA SER A 96 23.80 6.60 3.10
C SER A 96 23.80 7.77 4.08
N ILE A 97 23.72 7.49 5.39
CA ILE A 97 23.78 8.49 6.45
C ILE A 97 25.24 8.55 6.96
N GLY A 98 25.82 9.75 6.96
CA GLY A 98 27.18 9.97 7.48
C GLY A 98 27.28 9.66 8.97
N GLU A 99 28.48 9.44 9.45
CA GLU A 99 28.75 9.01 10.83
C GLU A 99 28.27 10.02 11.87
N ASP A 100 28.48 11.32 11.63
CA ASP A 100 28.00 12.39 12.51
C ASP A 100 26.46 12.35 12.67
N ALA A 101 25.75 12.11 11.58
CA ALA A 101 24.31 12.02 11.61
C ALA A 101 23.84 10.76 12.35
N ARG A 102 24.53 9.63 12.21
CA ARG A 102 24.26 8.41 13.00
C ARG A 102 24.47 8.65 14.48
N THR A 103 25.58 9.24 14.84
CA THR A 103 25.89 9.60 16.22
C THR A 103 24.84 10.53 16.80
N HIS A 104 24.40 11.52 16.03
CA HIS A 104 23.34 12.43 16.44
C HIS A 104 21.99 11.70 16.63
N ILE A 105 21.59 10.84 15.69
CA ILE A 105 20.36 10.02 15.78
C ILE A 105 20.44 9.12 17.02
N TYR A 106 21.58 8.47 17.25
CA TYR A 106 21.77 7.58 18.39
C TYR A 106 21.59 8.34 19.71
N ARG A 107 22.28 9.48 19.87
CA ARG A 107 22.20 10.33 21.08
C ARG A 107 20.77 10.81 21.35
N LEU A 108 20.04 11.24 20.32
CA LEU A 108 18.64 11.63 20.45
C LEU A 108 17.78 10.44 20.90
N ARG A 109 17.98 9.26 20.31
CA ARG A 109 17.24 8.06 20.72
C ARG A 109 17.53 7.68 22.16
N GLU A 110 18.78 7.76 22.58
CA GLU A 110 19.19 7.49 23.97
C GLU A 110 18.56 8.49 24.94
N GLN A 111 18.70 9.78 24.67
CA GLN A 111 18.17 10.88 25.49
C GLN A 111 16.64 10.79 25.74
N TYR A 112 15.90 10.31 24.75
CA TYR A 112 14.43 10.24 24.81
C TYR A 112 13.89 8.82 25.06
N GLY A 113 14.75 7.86 25.41
CA GLY A 113 14.34 6.48 25.69
C GLY A 113 13.82 5.71 24.49
N LEU A 114 14.29 6.05 23.27
CA LEU A 114 13.83 5.47 21.99
C LEU A 114 14.76 4.35 21.48
N LEU A 115 15.72 3.88 22.30
CA LEU A 115 16.62 2.80 21.91
C LEU A 115 15.94 1.43 21.96
N HIS A 116 15.08 1.21 22.94
CA HIS A 116 14.39 -0.05 23.17
C HIS A 116 12.89 0.10 22.95
N PRO A 117 12.22 -0.91 22.40
CA PRO A 117 10.77 -0.84 22.15
C PRO A 117 9.95 -0.71 23.44
N GLU A 118 10.47 -1.22 24.56
CA GLU A 118 9.82 -1.21 25.88
C GLU A 118 9.80 0.19 26.53
N THR A 119 10.80 1.00 26.24
CA THR A 119 10.92 2.38 26.77
C THR A 119 10.39 3.44 25.82
N CYS A 120 10.07 3.05 24.59
CA CYS A 120 9.59 3.95 23.56
C CYS A 120 8.14 4.38 23.85
N THR A 121 7.93 5.68 24.05
CA THR A 121 6.61 6.25 24.34
C THR A 121 6.08 7.11 23.21
N LYS A 122 4.76 7.26 23.12
CA LYS A 122 4.08 8.14 22.18
C LYS A 122 4.56 9.59 22.31
N ASP A 123 4.63 10.10 23.55
CA ASP A 123 4.98 11.49 23.80
C ASP A 123 6.41 11.80 23.39
N ALA A 124 7.36 10.91 23.67
CA ALA A 124 8.74 11.05 23.23
C ALA A 124 8.85 11.07 21.69
N LEU A 125 8.13 10.18 21.00
CA LEU A 125 8.11 10.12 19.53
C LEU A 125 7.51 11.39 18.91
N VAL A 126 6.40 11.89 19.44
CA VAL A 126 5.74 13.10 18.94
C VAL A 126 6.60 14.34 19.22
N LYS A 127 7.21 14.42 20.42
CA LYS A 127 8.10 15.52 20.82
C LYS A 127 9.32 15.63 19.91
N THR A 128 9.96 14.50 19.61
CA THR A 128 11.20 14.45 18.82
C THR A 128 10.98 14.38 17.31
N TYR A 129 9.72 14.49 16.86
CA TYR A 129 9.38 14.34 15.44
C TYR A 129 10.22 15.23 14.52
N LYS A 130 10.34 16.52 14.82
CA LYS A 130 11.06 17.49 13.98
C LYS A 130 12.55 17.15 13.84
N ASP A 131 13.15 16.63 14.90
CA ASP A 131 14.59 16.30 14.93
C ASP A 131 14.91 15.13 14.01
N PHE A 132 13.99 14.15 13.90
CA PHE A 132 14.16 13.00 13.03
C PHE A 132 13.60 13.22 11.62
N ALA A 133 12.57 14.05 11.42
CA ALA A 133 11.89 14.24 10.15
C ALA A 133 12.82 14.55 8.98
N LYS A 134 13.83 15.40 9.20
CA LYS A 134 14.85 15.77 8.20
C LYS A 134 15.60 14.58 7.60
N TYR A 135 15.84 13.53 8.39
CA TYR A 135 16.54 12.33 7.92
C TYR A 135 15.62 11.46 7.06
N PHE A 136 14.34 11.37 7.44
CA PHE A 136 13.33 10.67 6.65
C PHE A 136 13.01 11.40 5.36
N GLU A 137 12.91 12.73 5.36
CA GLU A 137 12.74 13.54 4.14
C GLU A 137 13.87 13.26 3.15
N LYS A 138 15.12 13.24 3.61
CA LYS A 138 16.28 12.90 2.79
C LYS A 138 16.20 11.46 2.23
N LYS A 139 15.74 10.49 3.05
CA LYS A 139 15.53 9.09 2.62
C LYS A 139 14.51 9.01 1.51
N TYR A 140 13.34 9.66 1.71
CA TYR A 140 12.21 9.55 0.80
C TYR A 140 12.29 10.45 -0.44
N SER A 141 13.07 11.53 -0.43
CA SER A 141 13.25 12.43 -1.59
C SER A 141 13.99 11.79 -2.76
N LYS A 142 14.77 10.73 -2.52
CA LYS A 142 15.58 10.06 -3.54
C LYS A 142 14.92 8.83 -4.16
N GLN A 143 13.66 8.58 -3.85
CA GLN A 143 12.98 7.39 -4.35
C GLN A 143 12.60 7.50 -5.82
N LYS A 144 12.82 6.41 -6.56
CA LYS A 144 12.37 6.27 -7.94
C LYS A 144 10.94 5.73 -7.96
N GLY A 145 10.11 6.30 -8.84
CA GLY A 145 8.75 5.79 -9.05
C GLY A 145 8.76 4.35 -9.56
N ARG A 146 7.94 3.50 -8.94
CA ARG A 146 7.70 2.10 -9.33
C ARG A 146 6.33 2.01 -10.01
N LEU A 147 6.19 1.13 -11.01
CA LEU A 147 4.90 0.94 -11.67
C LEU A 147 3.86 0.40 -10.68
N ARG A 148 2.61 0.82 -10.87
CA ARG A 148 1.44 0.31 -10.16
C ARG A 148 0.83 -0.86 -10.89
N TYR A 149 0.25 -1.79 -10.15
CA TYR A 149 -0.44 -2.93 -10.71
C TYR A 149 -1.73 -3.24 -9.95
N VAL A 150 -2.65 -3.85 -10.68
CA VAL A 150 -3.87 -4.46 -10.12
C VAL A 150 -3.74 -5.97 -10.27
N ASP A 151 -3.96 -6.70 -9.21
CA ASP A 151 -3.93 -8.16 -9.18
C ASP A 151 -5.32 -8.71 -8.87
N PHE A 152 -5.87 -9.48 -9.81
CA PHE A 152 -7.09 -10.27 -9.60
C PHE A 152 -6.67 -11.63 -9.03
N ASN A 153 -6.54 -11.71 -7.71
CA ASN A 153 -5.93 -12.81 -6.99
C ASN A 153 -6.46 -14.20 -7.38
N GLN A 154 -7.78 -14.30 -7.57
CA GLN A 154 -8.44 -15.57 -7.94
C GLN A 154 -8.42 -15.85 -9.45
N GLY A 155 -7.91 -14.90 -10.23
CA GLY A 155 -7.94 -14.99 -11.68
C GLY A 155 -9.29 -14.57 -12.29
N VAL A 156 -9.40 -14.74 -13.60
CA VAL A 156 -10.57 -14.41 -14.38
C VAL A 156 -10.99 -15.64 -15.21
N ASP A 157 -12.30 -15.83 -15.37
CA ASP A 157 -12.84 -16.91 -16.17
C ASP A 157 -12.72 -16.58 -17.67
N ALA A 158 -11.94 -17.37 -18.41
CA ALA A 158 -11.71 -17.16 -19.85
C ALA A 158 -13.01 -17.17 -20.68
N ARG A 159 -14.04 -17.90 -20.24
CA ARG A 159 -15.35 -17.97 -20.92
C ARG A 159 -16.08 -16.63 -20.95
N LEU A 160 -15.71 -15.72 -20.06
CA LEU A 160 -16.31 -14.39 -19.94
C LEU A 160 -15.60 -13.33 -20.77
N PHE A 161 -14.49 -13.66 -21.44
CA PHE A 161 -13.81 -12.71 -22.32
C PHE A 161 -14.65 -12.42 -23.56
N ASN A 162 -14.85 -11.14 -23.81
CA ASN A 162 -15.37 -10.59 -25.04
C ASN A 162 -14.66 -9.26 -25.32
N THR A 163 -14.85 -8.70 -26.51
CA THR A 163 -14.18 -7.47 -26.93
C THR A 163 -14.39 -6.31 -25.94
N GLU A 164 -15.61 -6.16 -25.43
CA GLU A 164 -15.97 -5.10 -24.48
C GLU A 164 -15.21 -5.26 -23.16
N ARG A 165 -15.25 -6.46 -22.55
CA ARG A 165 -14.58 -6.73 -21.28
C ARG A 165 -13.06 -6.62 -21.39
N VAL A 166 -12.48 -7.09 -22.50
CA VAL A 166 -11.06 -6.92 -22.77
C VAL A 166 -10.69 -5.45 -22.85
N ALA A 167 -11.49 -4.64 -23.57
CA ALA A 167 -11.27 -3.19 -23.65
C ALA A 167 -11.37 -2.49 -22.28
N LEU A 168 -12.27 -2.95 -21.40
CA LEU A 168 -12.35 -2.46 -20.02
C LEU A 168 -11.11 -2.83 -19.21
N LEU A 169 -10.69 -4.10 -19.25
CA LEU A 169 -9.50 -4.55 -18.52
C LEU A 169 -8.23 -3.84 -18.96
N ALA A 170 -8.11 -3.53 -20.26
CA ALA A 170 -6.97 -2.78 -20.81
C ALA A 170 -6.82 -1.36 -20.23
N GLN A 171 -7.86 -0.83 -19.58
CA GLN A 171 -7.83 0.50 -18.97
C GLN A 171 -7.13 0.52 -17.60
N ILE A 172 -6.77 -0.63 -17.04
CA ILE A 172 -6.09 -0.75 -15.75
C ILE A 172 -4.84 -1.64 -15.87
N PRO A 173 -3.81 -1.42 -15.04
CA PRO A 173 -2.53 -2.10 -15.16
C PRO A 173 -2.57 -3.49 -14.49
N ILE A 174 -3.25 -4.46 -15.06
CA ILE A 174 -3.36 -5.82 -14.51
C ILE A 174 -2.01 -6.53 -14.60
N ARG A 175 -1.54 -7.06 -13.45
CA ARG A 175 -0.34 -7.89 -13.40
C ARG A 175 -0.28 -8.70 -12.09
N PRO A 176 -0.13 -10.03 -12.16
CA PRO A 176 -0.26 -10.86 -13.36
C PRO A 176 -1.71 -10.95 -13.82
N LEU A 177 -1.91 -11.18 -15.12
CA LEU A 177 -3.23 -11.64 -15.60
C LEU A 177 -3.28 -13.15 -15.34
N ARG A 178 -4.11 -13.56 -14.38
CA ARG A 178 -4.36 -14.97 -14.09
C ARG A 178 -5.65 -15.39 -14.75
N ILE A 179 -5.63 -16.56 -15.38
CA ILE A 179 -6.83 -17.18 -15.94
C ILE A 179 -7.16 -18.38 -15.07
N ALA A 180 -8.37 -18.42 -14.53
CA ALA A 180 -8.85 -19.55 -13.75
C ALA A 180 -9.19 -20.72 -14.69
N PHE A 181 -8.64 -21.90 -14.41
CA PHE A 181 -8.91 -23.13 -15.15
C PHE A 181 -9.55 -24.13 -14.18
N ASP A 182 -10.89 -24.13 -14.17
CA ASP A 182 -11.65 -24.89 -13.18
C ASP A 182 -12.20 -26.23 -13.72
N ASP A 183 -12.23 -26.45 -15.06
CA ASP A 183 -12.75 -27.67 -15.66
C ASP A 183 -12.07 -27.99 -17.01
N VAL A 184 -11.58 -29.22 -17.15
CA VAL A 184 -10.98 -29.75 -18.41
C VAL A 184 -11.92 -29.62 -19.60
N LYS A 185 -13.24 -29.71 -19.41
CA LYS A 185 -14.23 -29.53 -20.47
C LYS A 185 -14.20 -28.13 -21.12
N THR A 186 -13.61 -27.16 -20.44
CA THR A 186 -13.46 -25.78 -20.93
C THR A 186 -12.12 -25.49 -21.60
N GLU A 187 -11.25 -26.51 -21.79
CA GLU A 187 -9.92 -26.37 -22.37
C GLU A 187 -9.91 -25.58 -23.70
N LYS A 188 -10.90 -25.83 -24.57
CA LYS A 188 -11.05 -25.09 -25.84
C LYS A 188 -11.27 -23.58 -25.70
N SER A 189 -11.65 -23.11 -24.52
CA SER A 189 -11.87 -21.68 -24.25
C SER A 189 -10.56 -20.97 -23.89
N TYR A 190 -9.47 -21.70 -23.75
CA TYR A 190 -8.15 -21.19 -23.32
C TYR A 190 -7.10 -21.26 -24.44
N THR A 191 -7.45 -21.88 -25.55
CA THR A 191 -6.64 -21.93 -26.80
C THR A 191 -7.13 -20.93 -27.83
#